data_aa912b8f3af45962aa79bb4fb22524bf
#
_entry.id   aa912b8f3af45962aa79bb4fb22524bf
#
_cell.length_a   1.000
_cell.length_b   1.000
_cell.length_c   1.000
_cell.angle_alpha   90.00
_cell.angle_beta   90.00
_cell.angle_gamma   90.00
#
_symmetry.space_group_name_H-M   'P 1'
#
loop_
_entity.id
_entity.type
_entity.pdbx_description
1 polymer ?
#
loop_
_entity_poly.entity_id
_entity_poly.type
_entity_poly.pdbx_seq_one_letter_code
_entity_poly.pdbx_strand_id
1 'polypeptide(L)'
;MAMWKTFLRKLNLNRKKVCCVLVGYISLAYAGYMIPQKISISPTDSVGAHVFFYKRNFDSSDLQENSLVVVPLYTRIRPHCWPCLVVKYLKCDSGDKLEVKDHGEFFCNDIFLGSAKSHSKEGIPVKAFEYEGIIPEGKFFAMGSCMDSYDSRYVGLEDKRDIKAVAVPLF
;
A
#
# COMPACT_ATOMS: atom_id res chain seq x y z
N MET A 1 -37.93 -31.28 -13.33
CA MET A 1 -38.25 -30.14 -14.26
C MET A 1 -39.62 -29.51 -14.01
N ALA A 2 -40.67 -30.29 -13.68
CA ALA A 2 -42.04 -29.78 -13.42
C ALA A 2 -42.15 -28.89 -12.15
N MET A 3 -41.47 -29.23 -11.07
CA MET A 3 -41.55 -28.52 -9.79
C MET A 3 -41.02 -27.07 -9.84
N TRP A 4 -39.98 -26.81 -10.64
CA TRP A 4 -39.43 -25.47 -10.88
C TRP A 4 -40.37 -24.57 -11.66
N LYS A 5 -41.06 -25.10 -12.68
CA LYS A 5 -42.07 -24.37 -13.46
C LYS A 5 -43.26 -23.95 -12.61
N THR A 6 -43.69 -24.82 -11.68
CA THR A 6 -44.80 -24.54 -10.74
C THR A 6 -44.43 -23.47 -9.74
N PHE A 7 -43.20 -23.46 -9.25
CA PHE A 7 -42.68 -22.43 -8.35
C PHE A 7 -42.62 -21.05 -9.01
N LEU A 8 -42.08 -20.96 -10.22
CA LEU A 8 -42.03 -19.69 -10.99
C LEU A 8 -43.43 -19.17 -11.36
N ARG A 9 -44.40 -20.05 -11.58
CA ARG A 9 -45.79 -19.69 -11.91
C ARG A 9 -46.53 -19.16 -10.67
N LYS A 10 -46.21 -19.66 -9.45
CA LYS A 10 -46.75 -19.15 -8.19
C LYS A 10 -46.24 -17.75 -7.85
N LEU A 11 -45.04 -17.36 -8.30
CA LEU A 11 -44.49 -16.04 -8.08
C LEU A 11 -44.95 -14.99 -9.09
N ASN A 12 -45.78 -15.36 -10.10
CA ASN A 12 -46.22 -14.47 -11.17
C ASN A 12 -45.06 -13.68 -11.85
N LEU A 13 -43.86 -14.29 -11.88
CA LEU A 13 -42.66 -13.66 -12.39
C LEU A 13 -42.57 -13.87 -13.93
N ASN A 14 -42.72 -12.79 -14.68
CA ASN A 14 -42.38 -12.79 -16.09
C ASN A 14 -40.90 -13.12 -16.29
N ARG A 15 -40.57 -13.97 -17.29
CA ARG A 15 -39.18 -14.36 -17.63
C ARG A 15 -38.23 -13.15 -17.75
N LYS A 16 -38.73 -12.03 -18.31
CA LYS A 16 -37.96 -10.78 -18.41
C LYS A 16 -37.59 -10.21 -17.04
N LYS A 17 -38.53 -10.21 -16.08
CA LYS A 17 -38.26 -9.74 -14.70
C LYS A 17 -37.24 -10.62 -13.99
N VAL A 18 -37.36 -11.94 -14.14
CA VAL A 18 -36.38 -12.89 -13.57
C VAL A 18 -34.99 -12.65 -14.15
N CYS A 19 -34.89 -12.46 -15.48
CA CYS A 19 -33.63 -12.19 -16.15
C CYS A 19 -33.00 -10.88 -15.67
N CYS A 20 -33.78 -9.80 -15.53
CA CYS A 20 -33.31 -8.52 -15.00
C CYS A 20 -32.77 -8.64 -13.54
N VAL A 21 -33.47 -9.39 -12.68
CA VAL A 21 -33.04 -9.62 -11.30
C VAL A 21 -31.73 -10.42 -11.24
N LEU A 22 -31.60 -11.45 -12.06
CA LEU A 22 -30.38 -12.26 -12.15
C LEU A 22 -29.20 -11.43 -12.67
N VAL A 23 -29.39 -10.63 -13.71
CA VAL A 23 -28.36 -9.74 -14.24
C VAL A 23 -27.96 -8.71 -13.19
N GLY A 24 -28.91 -8.11 -12.48
CA GLY A 24 -28.65 -7.19 -11.38
C GLY A 24 -27.83 -7.83 -10.26
N TYR A 25 -28.21 -9.05 -9.87
CA TYR A 25 -27.46 -9.79 -8.83
C TYR A 25 -26.03 -10.13 -9.26
N ILE A 26 -25.84 -10.61 -10.49
CA ILE A 26 -24.52 -10.93 -11.07
C ILE A 26 -23.66 -9.66 -11.14
N SER A 27 -24.24 -8.54 -11.59
CA SER A 27 -23.52 -7.25 -11.67
C SER A 27 -23.11 -6.76 -10.30
N LEU A 28 -23.99 -6.88 -9.30
CA LEU A 28 -23.70 -6.49 -7.91
C LEU A 28 -22.60 -7.39 -7.29
N ALA A 29 -22.68 -8.69 -7.52
CA ALA A 29 -21.68 -9.65 -7.07
C ALA A 29 -20.31 -9.39 -7.72
N TYR A 30 -20.30 -9.09 -9.02
CA TYR A 30 -19.09 -8.73 -9.75
C TYR A 30 -18.49 -7.41 -9.24
N ALA A 31 -19.30 -6.39 -9.03
CA ALA A 31 -18.86 -5.13 -8.45
C ALA A 31 -18.31 -5.32 -7.02
N GLY A 32 -19.01 -6.09 -6.18
CA GLY A 32 -18.57 -6.43 -4.83
C GLY A 32 -17.25 -7.23 -4.80
N TYR A 33 -16.95 -8.00 -5.83
CA TYR A 33 -15.68 -8.69 -5.97
C TYR A 33 -14.55 -7.77 -6.46
N MET A 34 -14.84 -6.92 -7.46
CA MET A 34 -13.81 -6.11 -8.15
C MET A 34 -13.40 -4.84 -7.40
N ILE A 35 -14.35 -4.16 -6.74
CA ILE A 35 -14.09 -2.89 -6.04
C ILE A 35 -13.10 -3.06 -4.89
N PRO A 36 -13.24 -4.02 -3.97
CA PRO A 36 -12.31 -4.20 -2.85
C PRO A 36 -10.88 -4.52 -3.27
N GLN A 37 -10.68 -5.05 -4.48
CA GLN A 37 -9.35 -5.33 -4.99
C GLN A 37 -8.57 -4.09 -5.43
N LYS A 38 -9.28 -2.99 -5.69
CA LYS A 38 -8.70 -1.73 -6.18
C LYS A 38 -8.68 -0.62 -5.14
N ILE A 39 -9.52 -0.74 -4.11
CA ILE A 39 -9.61 0.27 -3.04
C ILE A 39 -9.12 -0.37 -1.75
N SER A 40 -8.25 0.33 -1.04
CA SER A 40 -7.76 -0.07 0.28
C SER A 40 -7.96 1.06 1.28
N ILE A 41 -8.24 0.65 2.52
CA ILE A 41 -8.36 1.56 3.65
C ILE A 41 -7.16 1.31 4.57
N SER A 42 -6.37 2.34 4.82
CA SER A 42 -5.28 2.29 5.79
C SER A 42 -5.78 2.79 7.16
N PRO A 43 -5.67 1.97 8.22
CA PRO A 43 -6.04 2.41 9.56
C PRO A 43 -4.99 3.31 10.22
N THR A 44 -3.89 3.61 9.54
CA THR A 44 -2.76 4.36 10.10
C THR A 44 -2.52 5.66 9.35
N ASP A 45 -2.16 6.73 10.07
CA ASP A 45 -1.82 8.06 9.53
C ASP A 45 -0.42 8.13 8.89
N SER A 46 0.16 6.99 8.51
CA SER A 46 1.56 6.93 8.04
C SER A 46 1.87 7.82 6.86
N VAL A 47 0.88 8.19 6.05
CA VAL A 47 1.05 8.99 4.82
C VAL A 47 0.00 10.10 4.67
N GLY A 48 -0.74 10.42 5.75
CA GLY A 48 -1.72 11.52 5.76
C GLY A 48 -2.98 11.28 4.92
N ALA A 49 -3.23 10.04 4.48
CA ALA A 49 -4.42 9.63 3.76
C ALA A 49 -4.85 8.25 4.23
N HIS A 50 -6.15 7.97 4.17
CA HIS A 50 -6.73 6.73 4.67
C HIS A 50 -7.31 5.85 3.58
N VAL A 51 -7.76 6.40 2.47
CA VAL A 51 -8.40 5.66 1.37
C VAL A 51 -7.56 5.79 0.12
N PHE A 52 -7.21 4.65 -0.49
CA PHE A 52 -6.33 4.60 -1.64
C PHE A 52 -6.96 3.78 -2.76
N PHE A 53 -6.75 4.23 -3.99
CA PHE A 53 -6.89 3.42 -5.18
C PHE A 53 -5.55 2.79 -5.53
N TYR A 54 -5.51 1.47 -5.75
CA TYR A 54 -4.30 0.73 -6.09
C TYR A 54 -4.18 0.50 -7.59
N LYS A 55 -3.19 1.13 -8.23
CA LYS A 55 -2.75 0.85 -9.60
C LYS A 55 -1.73 -0.28 -9.55
N ARG A 56 -2.15 -1.50 -9.88
CA ARG A 56 -1.28 -2.69 -9.88
C ARG A 56 -0.46 -2.82 -11.15
N ASN A 57 -0.99 -2.36 -12.29
CA ASN A 57 -0.27 -2.28 -13.55
C ASN A 57 0.36 -0.89 -13.63
N PHE A 58 1.56 -0.78 -13.14
CA PHE A 58 2.37 0.45 -13.13
C PHE A 58 3.68 0.19 -13.89
N ASP A 59 4.29 1.24 -14.39
CA ASP A 59 5.60 1.23 -15.02
C ASP A 59 6.58 2.16 -14.28
N SER A 60 7.79 2.29 -14.81
CA SER A 60 8.82 3.14 -14.19
C SER A 60 8.44 4.63 -14.17
N SER A 61 7.55 5.09 -15.05
CA SER A 61 7.08 6.48 -15.06
C SER A 61 6.13 6.80 -13.91
N ASP A 62 5.50 5.77 -13.33
CA ASP A 62 4.65 5.90 -12.14
C ASP A 62 5.47 5.97 -10.84
N LEU A 63 6.76 5.60 -10.88
CA LEU A 63 7.67 5.55 -9.73
C LEU A 63 8.55 6.81 -9.73
N GLN A 64 7.94 7.93 -9.40
CA GLN A 64 8.65 9.20 -9.25
C GLN A 64 8.88 9.51 -7.78
N GLU A 65 9.72 10.48 -7.50
CA GLU A 65 9.88 11.01 -6.14
C GLU A 65 8.51 11.43 -5.57
N ASN A 66 8.27 11.07 -4.34
CA ASN A 66 6.99 11.24 -3.62
C ASN A 66 5.79 10.42 -4.16
N SER A 67 5.98 9.50 -5.10
CA SER A 67 4.95 8.50 -5.41
C SER A 67 4.65 7.63 -4.20
N LEU A 68 3.37 7.32 -3.98
CA LEU A 68 2.95 6.39 -2.94
C LEU A 68 3.06 4.96 -3.46
N VAL A 69 3.89 4.15 -2.83
CA VAL A 69 4.10 2.76 -3.19
C VAL A 69 3.58 1.82 -2.12
N VAL A 70 3.04 0.68 -2.55
CA VAL A 70 2.59 -0.40 -1.67
C VAL A 70 3.68 -1.45 -1.61
N VAL A 71 4.26 -1.63 -0.43
CA VAL A 71 5.38 -2.56 -0.22
C VAL A 71 5.10 -3.54 0.92
N PRO A 72 5.69 -4.75 0.89
CA PRO A 72 5.62 -5.67 2.01
C PRO A 72 6.61 -5.26 3.09
N LEU A 73 6.12 -5.00 4.28
CA LEU A 73 6.94 -4.72 5.46
C LEU A 73 7.08 -5.98 6.32
N TYR A 74 8.31 -6.43 6.50
CA TYR A 74 8.66 -7.55 7.37
C TYR A 74 9.14 -7.01 8.72
N THR A 75 8.30 -7.06 9.74
CA THR A 75 8.66 -6.54 11.07
C THR A 75 8.12 -7.41 12.20
N ARG A 76 8.92 -7.55 13.26
CA ARG A 76 8.50 -8.21 14.51
C ARG A 76 7.65 -7.31 15.41
N ILE A 77 7.60 -6.01 15.14
CA ILE A 77 6.79 -5.04 15.89
C ILE A 77 5.30 -5.30 15.69
N ARG A 78 4.90 -5.89 14.55
CA ARG A 78 3.52 -6.26 14.26
C ARG A 78 3.39 -7.76 13.97
N PRO A 79 3.39 -8.63 14.97
CA PRO A 79 3.44 -10.08 14.80
C PRO A 79 2.20 -10.67 14.12
N HIS A 80 1.07 -9.96 14.12
CA HIS A 80 -0.18 -10.42 13.51
C HIS A 80 -0.25 -10.21 11.98
N CYS A 81 0.79 -9.63 11.39
CA CYS A 81 0.83 -9.29 9.97
C CYS A 81 2.25 -9.56 9.44
N TRP A 82 2.42 -10.64 8.66
CA TRP A 82 3.73 -11.01 8.14
C TRP A 82 3.62 -11.61 6.72
N PRO A 83 3.99 -10.87 5.65
CA PRO A 83 4.31 -9.44 5.63
C PRO A 83 3.06 -8.54 5.77
N CYS A 84 3.25 -7.35 6.33
CA CYS A 84 2.25 -6.30 6.27
C CYS A 84 2.38 -5.54 4.95
N LEU A 85 1.32 -5.39 4.18
CA LEU A 85 1.33 -4.42 3.08
C LEU A 85 1.14 -3.02 3.65
N VAL A 86 2.09 -2.14 3.38
CA VAL A 86 2.09 -0.76 3.84
C VAL A 86 2.19 0.20 2.67
N VAL A 87 1.62 1.40 2.84
CA VAL A 87 1.75 2.49 1.87
C VAL A 87 2.83 3.44 2.39
N LYS A 88 3.80 3.79 1.53
CA LYS A 88 4.90 4.71 1.85
C LYS A 88 5.20 5.61 0.64
N TYR A 89 5.78 6.77 0.90
CA TYR A 89 6.34 7.63 -0.14
C TYR A 89 7.69 7.09 -0.59
N LEU A 90 7.92 6.98 -1.88
CA LEU A 90 9.25 6.83 -2.46
C LEU A 90 9.98 8.17 -2.28
N LYS A 91 10.98 8.22 -1.41
CA LYS A 91 11.66 9.47 -1.01
C LYS A 91 13.05 9.63 -1.60
N CYS A 92 13.70 8.52 -1.96
CA CYS A 92 15.01 8.54 -2.58
C CYS A 92 15.10 7.31 -3.50
N ASP A 93 15.54 7.50 -4.72
CA ASP A 93 15.49 6.45 -5.74
C ASP A 93 16.89 5.94 -6.14
N SER A 94 16.93 4.92 -6.99
CA SER A 94 18.16 4.41 -7.60
C SER A 94 18.93 5.55 -8.27
N GLY A 95 20.23 5.66 -7.99
CA GLY A 95 21.08 6.73 -8.50
C GLY A 95 21.15 7.99 -7.65
N ASP A 96 20.23 8.15 -6.69
CA ASP A 96 20.31 9.24 -5.72
C ASP A 96 21.31 8.94 -4.61
N LYS A 97 21.87 9.99 -4.01
CA LYS A 97 22.74 9.89 -2.84
C LYS A 97 21.92 9.90 -1.57
N LEU A 98 21.92 8.80 -0.82
CA LEU A 98 21.32 8.70 0.50
C LEU A 98 22.43 8.82 1.57
N GLU A 99 22.25 9.71 2.52
CA GLU A 99 23.14 9.89 3.66
C GLU A 99 22.35 9.83 4.96
N VAL A 100 22.92 9.15 5.95
CA VAL A 100 22.42 9.14 7.32
C VAL A 100 23.44 9.81 8.21
N LYS A 101 23.10 10.98 8.73
CA LYS A 101 23.97 11.76 9.62
C LYS A 101 23.73 11.40 11.09
N ASP A 102 24.50 12.01 11.96
CA ASP A 102 24.42 11.85 13.41
C ASP A 102 22.96 11.95 13.91
N HIS A 103 22.64 11.10 14.88
CA HIS A 103 21.29 10.98 15.45
C HIS A 103 20.21 10.38 14.54
N GLY A 104 20.58 9.73 13.40
CA GLY A 104 19.63 9.07 12.50
C GLY A 104 18.83 10.04 11.64
N GLU A 105 19.44 11.13 11.19
CA GLU A 105 18.88 12.07 10.24
C GLU A 105 19.15 11.62 8.81
N PHE A 106 18.10 11.48 8.00
CA PHE A 106 18.18 11.00 6.64
C PHE A 106 18.14 12.15 5.64
N PHE A 107 19.03 12.10 4.65
CA PHE A 107 19.12 13.07 3.57
C PHE A 107 19.15 12.34 2.22
N CYS A 108 18.42 12.86 1.23
CA CYS A 108 18.49 12.43 -0.16
C CYS A 108 18.98 13.62 -1.00
N ASN A 109 20.11 13.47 -1.69
CA ASN A 109 20.73 14.55 -2.47
C ASN A 109 20.79 15.87 -1.67
N ASP A 110 21.28 15.78 -0.42
CA ASP A 110 21.37 16.87 0.56
C ASP A 110 20.04 17.44 1.08
N ILE A 111 18.89 16.93 0.62
CA ILE A 111 17.57 17.33 1.11
C ILE A 111 17.21 16.50 2.33
N PHE A 112 16.89 17.15 3.44
CA PHE A 112 16.45 16.49 4.67
C PHE A 112 15.10 15.78 4.48
N LEU A 113 15.06 14.50 4.78
CA LEU A 113 13.85 13.66 4.67
C LEU A 113 13.12 13.48 6.00
N GLY A 114 13.86 13.44 7.10
CA GLY A 114 13.35 13.18 8.45
C GLY A 114 14.33 12.38 9.29
N SER A 115 13.95 12.09 10.53
CA SER A 115 14.81 11.40 11.50
C SER A 115 14.18 10.09 11.98
N ALA A 116 15.02 9.13 12.33
CA ALA A 116 14.61 7.93 13.06
C ALA A 116 14.49 8.24 14.56
N LYS A 117 13.63 7.47 15.23
CA LYS A 117 13.54 7.43 16.71
C LYS A 117 14.31 6.23 17.25
N SER A 118 14.70 6.29 18.52
CA SER A 118 15.33 5.15 19.22
C SER A 118 14.31 4.11 19.73
N HIS A 119 13.01 4.49 19.78
CA HIS A 119 11.93 3.61 20.23
C HIS A 119 10.71 3.72 19.33
N SER A 120 10.02 2.61 19.12
CA SER A 120 8.71 2.58 18.43
C SER A 120 7.63 3.27 19.27
N LYS A 121 6.45 3.46 18.69
CA LYS A 121 5.30 4.00 19.42
C LYS A 121 4.90 3.13 20.63
N GLU A 122 5.16 1.84 20.55
CA GLU A 122 4.91 0.85 21.62
C GLU A 122 6.05 0.79 22.65
N GLY A 123 7.07 1.67 22.56
CA GLY A 123 8.21 1.70 23.47
C GLY A 123 9.28 0.63 23.20
N ILE A 124 9.19 -0.10 22.09
CA ILE A 124 10.17 -1.12 21.71
C ILE A 124 11.41 -0.41 21.14
N PRO A 125 12.64 -0.74 21.64
CA PRO A 125 13.86 -0.19 21.06
C PRO A 125 13.98 -0.54 19.58
N VAL A 126 14.31 0.45 18.75
CA VAL A 126 14.54 0.31 17.31
C VAL A 126 15.87 0.97 16.96
N LYS A 127 16.58 0.37 15.99
CA LYS A 127 17.83 0.90 15.48
C LYS A 127 17.58 1.57 14.14
N ALA A 128 18.10 2.79 13.97
CA ALA A 128 18.12 3.45 12.68
C ALA A 128 18.99 2.66 11.69
N PHE A 129 18.54 2.65 10.44
CA PHE A 129 19.35 2.16 9.33
C PHE A 129 20.54 3.09 9.11
N GLU A 130 21.71 2.53 8.88
CA GLU A 130 22.95 3.27 8.61
C GLU A 130 23.29 3.11 7.13
N TYR A 131 23.48 4.21 6.43
CA TYR A 131 23.82 4.20 5.00
C TYR A 131 24.49 5.51 4.60
N GLU A 132 25.49 5.40 3.71
CA GLU A 132 26.13 6.53 3.05
C GLU A 132 26.55 6.09 1.65
N GLY A 133 25.97 6.70 0.62
CA GLY A 133 26.32 6.40 -0.78
C GLY A 133 25.16 6.53 -1.76
N ILE A 134 25.46 6.12 -2.99
CA ILE A 134 24.46 6.09 -4.08
C ILE A 134 23.58 4.85 -3.92
N ILE A 135 22.28 5.05 -4.01
CA ILE A 135 21.32 3.93 -3.97
C ILE A 135 21.51 3.06 -5.21
N PRO A 136 21.75 1.73 -5.02
CA PRO A 136 21.94 0.82 -6.12
C PRO A 136 20.75 0.73 -7.07
N GLU A 137 20.98 0.34 -8.33
CA GLU A 137 19.92 0.09 -9.29
C GLU A 137 18.89 -0.92 -8.75
N GLY A 138 17.63 -0.65 -8.99
CA GLY A 138 16.52 -1.47 -8.51
C GLY A 138 16.18 -1.33 -7.03
N LYS A 139 16.91 -0.50 -6.27
CA LYS A 139 16.62 -0.18 -4.89
C LYS A 139 16.02 1.21 -4.74
N PHE A 140 15.35 1.44 -3.61
CA PHE A 140 14.83 2.76 -3.24
C PHE A 140 14.66 2.87 -1.73
N PHE A 141 14.45 4.08 -1.26
CA PHE A 141 14.19 4.39 0.15
C PHE A 141 12.78 4.95 0.30
N ALA A 142 11.96 4.30 1.13
CA ALA A 142 10.56 4.65 1.33
C ALA A 142 10.30 5.12 2.75
N MET A 143 9.54 6.22 2.89
CA MET A 143 9.18 6.78 4.20
C MET A 143 7.71 7.11 4.31
N GLY A 144 7.17 7.01 5.51
CA GLY A 144 5.92 7.66 5.88
C GLY A 144 6.13 9.14 6.20
N SER A 145 5.09 9.95 6.09
CA SER A 145 5.10 11.35 6.53
C SER A 145 5.06 11.51 8.05
N CYS A 146 4.58 10.49 8.77
CA CYS A 146 4.51 10.50 10.22
C CYS A 146 5.86 10.09 10.84
N MET A 147 6.27 10.77 11.90
CA MET A 147 7.50 10.43 12.64
C MET A 147 7.45 9.04 13.29
N ASP A 148 6.25 8.55 13.64
CA ASP A 148 6.04 7.22 14.23
C ASP A 148 5.90 6.10 13.18
N SER A 149 6.10 6.42 11.90
CA SER A 149 6.06 5.44 10.83
C SER A 149 7.27 4.50 10.93
N TYR A 150 7.01 3.20 10.95
CA TYR A 150 8.06 2.19 10.79
C TYR A 150 8.24 1.90 9.30
N ASP A 151 9.39 2.25 8.75
CA ASP A 151 9.66 2.29 7.31
C ASP A 151 11.17 2.12 7.04
N SER A 152 11.65 2.53 5.87
CA SER A 152 13.05 2.39 5.46
C SER A 152 14.05 3.05 6.39
N ARG A 153 13.62 3.96 7.27
CA ARG A 153 14.50 4.48 8.33
C ARG A 153 15.00 3.39 9.28
N TYR A 154 14.32 2.24 9.31
CA TYR A 154 14.64 1.10 10.18
C TYR A 154 14.94 -0.18 9.41
N VAL A 155 14.24 -0.42 8.28
CA VAL A 155 14.41 -1.64 7.49
C VAL A 155 15.43 -1.52 6.37
N GLY A 156 15.84 -0.29 6.02
CA GLY A 156 16.81 -0.02 4.98
C GLY A 156 16.21 0.07 3.58
N LEU A 157 17.07 -0.10 2.58
CA LEU A 157 16.69 0.00 1.17
C LEU A 157 15.76 -1.15 0.77
N GLU A 158 14.67 -0.80 0.12
CA GLU A 158 13.68 -1.73 -0.41
C GLU A 158 13.97 -2.05 -1.90
N ASP A 159 13.43 -3.15 -2.41
CA ASP A 159 13.61 -3.58 -3.79
C ASP A 159 12.38 -3.14 -4.62
N LYS A 160 12.59 -2.50 -5.77
CA LYS A 160 11.50 -2.08 -6.66
C LYS A 160 10.64 -3.26 -7.15
N ARG A 161 11.23 -4.48 -7.23
CA ARG A 161 10.48 -5.71 -7.60
C ARG A 161 9.44 -6.10 -6.54
N ASP A 162 9.59 -5.64 -5.32
CA ASP A 162 8.65 -5.91 -4.23
C ASP A 162 7.46 -4.96 -4.19
N ILE A 163 7.46 -3.88 -4.96
CA ILE A 163 6.34 -2.97 -5.08
C ILE A 163 5.13 -3.74 -5.65
N LYS A 164 4.02 -3.75 -4.92
CA LYS A 164 2.79 -4.47 -5.27
C LYS A 164 1.79 -3.59 -6.04
N ALA A 165 1.86 -2.30 -5.83
CA ALA A 165 1.02 -1.30 -6.50
C ALA A 165 1.58 0.11 -6.28
N VAL A 166 1.17 1.04 -7.13
CA VAL A 166 1.22 2.48 -6.84
C VAL A 166 -0.13 2.87 -6.24
N ALA A 167 -0.11 3.60 -5.13
CA ALA A 167 -1.30 4.04 -4.43
C ALA A 167 -1.64 5.49 -4.83
N VAL A 168 -2.90 5.73 -5.15
CA VAL A 168 -3.44 7.07 -5.41
C VAL A 168 -4.35 7.43 -4.24
N PRO A 169 -4.07 8.48 -3.46
CA PRO A 169 -4.90 8.87 -2.33
C PRO A 169 -6.25 9.38 -2.84
N LEU A 170 -7.33 8.96 -2.20
CA LEU A 170 -8.69 9.42 -2.49
C LEU A 170 -9.18 10.38 -1.40
N PHE A 171 -8.88 10.05 -0.11
CA PHE A 171 -9.23 10.87 1.07
C PHE A 171 -8.19 10.67 2.16
#